data_99f75c3ccc2e9ecbe47b25e8c9949895
#
_entry.id   99f75c3ccc2e9ecbe47b25e8c9949895
#
_cell.length_a   1.000
_cell.length_b   1.000
_cell.length_c   1.000
_cell.angle_alpha   90.00
_cell.angle_beta   90.00
_cell.angle_gamma   90.00
#
_symmetry.space_group_name_H-M   'P 1'
#
loop_
_entity.id
_entity.type
_entity.pdbx_description
1 polymer ?
#
loop_
_entity_poly.entity_id
_entity_poly.type
_entity_poly.pdbx_seq_one_letter_code
_entity_poly.pdbx_strand_id
1 'polypeptide(L)'
;RSASPSFFKSNDPYYPCNSLEKKYGYSYSFACGRNQPSLLMGRFKMGFDEVLQICVGSSSNPFKNACFDSLGFSLASTGDVQRIIEGCQKIGLDEFIAKCIKASAGELVFQEVPGWEEKSKQVCNGAPKGQNECMEHIERLVKEYKKKTSFNFRDLKSGEDVNSYIRDQLKICYDKGGRDGCYKQVADVLYSQFGLAKTLEVFKKNEDYLEVYARCHEVTHYLSRLEYDT
;
A
#
# COMPACT_ATOMS: atom_id res chain seq x y z
N ARG A 1 19.69 -1.14 -2.26
CA ARG A 1 20.33 -1.73 -3.48
C ARG A 1 19.23 -1.88 -4.51
N SER A 2 19.26 -1.07 -5.59
CA SER A 2 18.36 -1.24 -6.72
C SER A 2 18.53 -2.67 -7.24
N ALA A 3 17.43 -3.43 -7.29
CA ALA A 3 17.46 -4.74 -7.94
C ALA A 3 18.01 -4.56 -9.35
N SER A 4 19.08 -5.30 -9.67
CA SER A 4 19.70 -5.25 -11.00
C SER A 4 18.64 -5.49 -12.07
N PRO A 5 18.68 -4.79 -13.23
CA PRO A 5 17.81 -5.10 -14.37
C PRO A 5 17.78 -6.57 -14.75
N SER A 6 18.88 -7.31 -14.49
CA SER A 6 18.97 -8.75 -14.70
C SER A 6 18.10 -9.61 -13.77
N PHE A 7 17.55 -9.01 -12.70
CA PHE A 7 16.62 -9.72 -11.79
C PHE A 7 15.26 -9.95 -12.43
N PHE A 8 14.87 -9.14 -13.40
CA PHE A 8 13.63 -9.33 -14.15
C PHE A 8 13.94 -9.94 -15.51
N LYS A 9 13.29 -11.05 -15.81
CA LYS A 9 13.36 -11.64 -17.13
C LYS A 9 12.40 -10.89 -18.05
N SER A 10 12.93 -10.23 -19.06
CA SER A 10 12.13 -9.44 -20.01
C SER A 10 11.07 -10.26 -20.77
N ASN A 11 11.24 -11.58 -20.81
CA ASN A 11 10.33 -12.52 -21.48
C ASN A 11 9.40 -13.28 -20.51
N ASP A 12 9.46 -13.00 -19.19
CA ASP A 12 8.58 -13.62 -18.19
C ASP A 12 8.05 -12.55 -17.22
N PRO A 13 6.87 -11.98 -17.53
CA PRO A 13 6.28 -10.93 -16.71
C PRO A 13 5.83 -11.42 -15.31
N TYR A 14 5.81 -12.74 -15.08
CA TYR A 14 5.47 -13.35 -13.79
C TYR A 14 6.70 -13.62 -12.91
N TYR A 15 7.90 -13.49 -13.46
CA TYR A 15 9.11 -13.65 -12.68
C TYR A 15 9.37 -12.41 -11.80
N PRO A 16 9.73 -12.55 -10.53
CA PRO A 16 10.05 -13.79 -9.81
C PRO A 16 8.87 -14.46 -9.10
N CYS A 17 7.66 -13.93 -9.20
CA CYS A 17 6.51 -14.33 -8.37
C CYS A 17 6.17 -15.83 -8.48
N ASN A 18 6.17 -16.38 -9.71
CA ASN A 18 5.93 -17.82 -9.92
C ASN A 18 7.02 -18.70 -9.27
N SER A 19 8.26 -18.23 -9.25
CA SER A 19 9.36 -18.95 -8.60
C SER A 19 9.25 -18.91 -7.08
N LEU A 20 8.79 -17.78 -6.54
CA LEU A 20 8.54 -17.61 -5.11
C LEU A 20 7.37 -18.48 -4.64
N GLU A 21 6.30 -18.61 -5.43
CA GLU A 21 5.18 -19.49 -5.13
C GLU A 21 5.63 -20.94 -4.99
N LYS A 22 6.39 -21.44 -5.97
CA LYS A 22 6.92 -22.82 -5.97
C LYS A 22 7.83 -23.12 -4.78
N LYS A 23 8.61 -22.12 -4.35
CA LYS A 23 9.62 -22.30 -3.30
C LYS A 23 9.08 -22.03 -1.89
N TYR A 24 8.20 -21.04 -1.74
CA TYR A 24 7.80 -20.51 -0.43
C TYR A 24 6.27 -20.47 -0.22
N GLY A 25 5.47 -20.81 -1.25
CA GLY A 25 4.03 -20.92 -1.17
C GLY A 25 3.25 -19.62 -1.39
N TYR A 26 1.95 -19.70 -1.09
CA TYR A 26 0.94 -18.68 -1.39
C TYR A 26 1.30 -17.26 -0.96
N SER A 27 1.70 -17.08 0.30
CA SER A 27 1.93 -15.74 0.87
C SER A 27 3.01 -14.95 0.13
N TYR A 28 4.07 -15.64 -0.33
CA TYR A 28 5.15 -15.00 -1.09
C TYR A 28 4.73 -14.65 -2.50
N SER A 29 3.95 -15.50 -3.17
CA SER A 29 3.39 -15.21 -4.48
C SER A 29 2.42 -14.04 -4.42
N PHE A 30 1.57 -13.99 -3.39
CA PHE A 30 0.64 -12.89 -3.15
C PHE A 30 1.37 -11.57 -2.92
N ALA A 31 2.35 -11.53 -2.01
CA ALA A 31 3.13 -10.33 -1.73
C ALA A 31 3.89 -9.84 -2.97
N CYS A 32 4.46 -10.76 -3.75
CA CYS A 32 5.13 -10.45 -5.00
C CYS A 32 4.15 -9.87 -6.03
N GLY A 33 3.00 -10.53 -6.25
CA GLY A 33 1.96 -10.10 -7.18
C GLY A 33 1.38 -8.73 -6.85
N ARG A 34 1.35 -8.36 -5.57
CA ARG A 34 0.89 -7.04 -5.13
C ARG A 34 1.81 -5.89 -5.55
N ASN A 35 3.10 -6.19 -5.75
CA ASN A 35 4.09 -5.17 -6.13
C ASN A 35 4.39 -5.17 -7.64
N GLN A 36 4.19 -6.30 -8.30
CA GLN A 36 4.56 -6.49 -9.70
C GLN A 36 3.91 -5.47 -10.66
N PRO A 37 2.59 -5.18 -10.62
CA PRO A 37 1.98 -4.20 -11.49
C PRO A 37 2.58 -2.80 -11.39
N SER A 38 2.81 -2.31 -10.18
CA SER A 38 3.42 -1.00 -9.97
C SER A 38 4.84 -0.94 -10.55
N LEU A 39 5.59 -2.04 -10.44
CA LEU A 39 6.92 -2.15 -11.03
C LEU A 39 6.85 -2.15 -12.56
N LEU A 40 5.94 -2.93 -13.15
CA LEU A 40 5.76 -3.02 -14.59
C LEU A 40 5.38 -1.63 -15.18
N MET A 41 4.43 -0.95 -14.56
CA MET A 41 4.01 0.38 -15.01
C MET A 41 5.08 1.46 -14.73
N GLY A 42 5.65 1.47 -13.54
CA GLY A 42 6.59 2.50 -13.12
C GLY A 42 7.95 2.39 -13.81
N ARG A 43 8.58 1.21 -13.72
CA ARG A 43 9.95 1.00 -14.21
C ARG A 43 10.01 0.59 -15.67
N PHE A 44 9.12 -0.32 -16.10
CA PHE A 44 9.11 -0.82 -17.47
C PHE A 44 8.21 0.00 -18.40
N LYS A 45 7.52 1.02 -17.86
CA LYS A 45 6.66 1.93 -18.61
C LYS A 45 5.55 1.23 -19.40
N MET A 46 5.12 0.06 -18.92
CA MET A 46 4.00 -0.66 -19.52
C MET A 46 2.69 0.10 -19.26
N GLY A 47 1.81 0.09 -20.23
CA GLY A 47 0.48 0.67 -20.08
C GLY A 47 -0.41 -0.14 -19.13
N PHE A 48 -1.45 0.49 -18.58
CA PHE A 48 -2.42 -0.19 -17.70
C PHE A 48 -3.02 -1.43 -18.37
N ASP A 49 -3.43 -1.33 -19.64
CA ASP A 49 -4.07 -2.44 -20.36
C ASP A 49 -3.09 -3.60 -20.61
N GLU A 50 -1.80 -3.33 -20.82
CA GLU A 50 -0.76 -4.37 -20.95
C GLU A 50 -0.58 -5.13 -19.62
N VAL A 51 -0.49 -4.39 -18.49
CA VAL A 51 -0.37 -5.00 -17.17
C VAL A 51 -1.63 -5.76 -16.80
N LEU A 52 -2.81 -5.26 -17.17
CA LEU A 52 -4.08 -5.95 -17.01
C LEU A 52 -4.07 -7.32 -17.70
N GLN A 53 -3.57 -7.41 -18.94
CA GLN A 53 -3.46 -8.68 -19.64
C GLN A 53 -2.50 -9.68 -18.95
N ILE A 54 -1.44 -9.17 -18.33
CA ILE A 54 -0.54 -10.00 -17.50
C ILE A 54 -1.31 -10.54 -16.28
N CYS A 55 -2.08 -9.71 -15.58
CA CYS A 55 -2.90 -10.16 -14.44
C CYS A 55 -3.90 -11.24 -14.86
N VAL A 56 -4.63 -11.02 -15.96
CA VAL A 56 -5.63 -11.95 -16.50
C VAL A 56 -4.99 -13.27 -16.93
N GLY A 57 -3.85 -13.21 -17.63
CA GLY A 57 -3.15 -14.36 -18.18
C GLY A 57 -2.42 -15.23 -17.15
N SER A 58 -2.33 -14.81 -15.88
CA SER A 58 -1.66 -15.61 -14.85
C SER A 58 -2.41 -16.91 -14.55
N SER A 59 -1.69 -18.01 -14.43
CA SER A 59 -2.22 -19.30 -13.92
C SER A 59 -2.20 -19.38 -12.39
N SER A 60 -1.44 -18.48 -11.73
CA SER A 60 -1.33 -18.44 -10.28
C SER A 60 -2.48 -17.61 -9.66
N ASN A 61 -3.36 -18.27 -8.91
CA ASN A 61 -4.45 -17.58 -8.22
C ASN A 61 -3.97 -16.56 -7.17
N PRO A 62 -2.95 -16.84 -6.33
CA PRO A 62 -2.43 -15.85 -5.40
C PRO A 62 -1.86 -14.63 -6.12
N PHE A 63 -1.09 -14.83 -7.18
CA PHE A 63 -0.58 -13.74 -8.00
C PHE A 63 -1.74 -12.93 -8.63
N LYS A 64 -2.69 -13.61 -9.26
CA LYS A 64 -3.84 -12.99 -9.92
C LYS A 64 -4.63 -12.10 -8.95
N ASN A 65 -4.96 -12.61 -7.77
CA ASN A 65 -5.67 -11.86 -6.73
C ASN A 65 -4.91 -10.58 -6.33
N ALA A 66 -3.63 -10.72 -6.03
CA ALA A 66 -2.78 -9.61 -5.62
C ALA A 66 -2.56 -8.59 -6.77
N CYS A 67 -2.49 -9.08 -8.00
CA CYS A 67 -2.34 -8.26 -9.20
C CYS A 67 -3.54 -7.32 -9.38
N PHE A 68 -4.76 -7.81 -9.22
CA PHE A 68 -5.96 -6.98 -9.33
C PHE A 68 -6.12 -5.99 -8.16
N ASP A 69 -5.72 -6.36 -6.95
CA ASP A 69 -5.62 -5.42 -5.84
C ASP A 69 -4.65 -4.27 -6.18
N SER A 70 -3.47 -4.60 -6.72
CA SER A 70 -2.46 -3.60 -7.10
C SER A 70 -2.91 -2.69 -8.25
N LEU A 71 -3.62 -3.22 -9.24
CA LEU A 71 -4.23 -2.40 -10.29
C LEU A 71 -5.24 -1.41 -9.70
N GLY A 72 -6.03 -1.85 -8.71
CA GLY A 72 -6.94 -1.00 -7.96
C GLY A 72 -6.23 0.15 -7.25
N PHE A 73 -5.12 -0.13 -6.56
CA PHE A 73 -4.29 0.90 -5.93
C PHE A 73 -3.75 1.91 -6.94
N SER A 74 -3.29 1.43 -8.10
CA SER A 74 -2.78 2.30 -9.16
C SER A 74 -3.85 3.21 -9.74
N LEU A 75 -5.09 2.72 -9.91
CA LEU A 75 -6.21 3.53 -10.37
C LEU A 75 -6.62 4.58 -9.33
N ALA A 76 -6.61 4.23 -8.05
CA ALA A 76 -6.95 5.13 -6.96
C ALA A 76 -6.06 6.38 -6.92
N SER A 77 -4.79 6.28 -7.35
CA SER A 77 -3.87 7.41 -7.41
C SER A 77 -4.35 8.57 -8.32
N THR A 78 -5.32 8.29 -9.21
CA THR A 78 -5.93 9.32 -10.05
C THR A 78 -6.93 10.20 -9.30
N GLY A 79 -7.51 9.71 -8.20
CA GLY A 79 -8.58 10.37 -7.45
C GLY A 79 -9.89 10.54 -8.24
N ASP A 80 -9.99 9.99 -9.45
CA ASP A 80 -11.14 10.07 -10.35
C ASP A 80 -11.98 8.80 -10.26
N VAL A 81 -13.17 8.93 -9.67
CA VAL A 81 -14.11 7.82 -9.43
C VAL A 81 -14.51 7.10 -10.71
N GLN A 82 -14.83 7.86 -11.77
CA GLN A 82 -15.28 7.27 -13.03
C GLN A 82 -14.15 6.47 -13.69
N ARG A 83 -12.94 7.03 -13.72
CA ARG A 83 -11.76 6.37 -14.25
C ARG A 83 -11.40 5.09 -13.48
N ILE A 84 -11.58 5.09 -12.15
CA ILE A 84 -11.36 3.92 -11.31
C ILE A 84 -12.36 2.82 -11.70
N ILE A 85 -13.66 3.14 -11.76
CA ILE A 85 -14.71 2.17 -12.08
C ILE A 85 -14.50 1.59 -13.48
N GLU A 86 -14.31 2.43 -14.49
CA GLU A 86 -14.07 2.00 -15.88
C GLU A 86 -12.81 1.14 -16.01
N GLY A 87 -11.73 1.53 -15.32
CA GLY A 87 -10.48 0.76 -15.30
C GLY A 87 -10.66 -0.62 -14.71
N CYS A 88 -11.37 -0.75 -13.58
CA CYS A 88 -11.68 -2.03 -12.97
C CYS A 88 -12.63 -2.88 -13.85
N GLN A 89 -13.62 -2.27 -14.51
CA GLN A 89 -14.56 -2.98 -15.38
C GLN A 89 -13.90 -3.64 -16.59
N LYS A 90 -12.77 -3.12 -17.07
CA LYS A 90 -11.96 -3.74 -18.13
C LYS A 90 -11.47 -5.15 -17.80
N ILE A 91 -11.47 -5.55 -16.53
CA ILE A 91 -11.09 -6.89 -16.07
C ILE A 91 -12.03 -7.97 -16.64
N GLY A 92 -13.32 -7.66 -16.82
CA GLY A 92 -14.31 -8.52 -17.45
C GLY A 92 -14.81 -9.70 -16.62
N LEU A 93 -14.28 -9.91 -15.40
CA LEU A 93 -14.69 -10.97 -14.49
C LEU A 93 -15.15 -10.36 -13.16
N ASP A 94 -16.44 -10.51 -12.85
CA ASP A 94 -17.10 -9.85 -11.70
C ASP A 94 -16.34 -9.98 -10.37
N GLU A 95 -15.80 -11.17 -10.08
CA GLU A 95 -15.02 -11.42 -8.86
C GLU A 95 -13.79 -10.53 -8.76
N PHE A 96 -13.05 -10.36 -9.85
CA PHE A 96 -11.84 -9.56 -9.88
C PHE A 96 -12.14 -8.08 -10.06
N ILE A 97 -13.24 -7.71 -10.72
CA ILE A 97 -13.78 -6.35 -10.73
C ILE A 97 -14.05 -5.91 -9.29
N ALA A 98 -14.77 -6.73 -8.52
CA ALA A 98 -15.07 -6.46 -7.11
C ALA A 98 -13.81 -6.25 -6.26
N LYS A 99 -12.75 -7.05 -6.48
CA LYS A 99 -11.45 -6.89 -5.79
C LYS A 99 -10.77 -5.57 -6.16
N CYS A 100 -10.67 -5.27 -7.44
CA CYS A 100 -10.09 -4.02 -7.92
C CYS A 100 -10.83 -2.81 -7.35
N ILE A 101 -12.15 -2.79 -7.41
CA ILE A 101 -13.00 -1.74 -6.83
C ILE A 101 -12.76 -1.59 -5.33
N LYS A 102 -12.79 -2.69 -4.58
CA LYS A 102 -12.56 -2.68 -3.13
C LYS A 102 -11.17 -2.16 -2.76
N ALA A 103 -10.15 -2.60 -3.50
CA ALA A 103 -8.78 -2.12 -3.31
C ALA A 103 -8.64 -0.63 -3.61
N SER A 104 -9.24 -0.16 -4.72
CA SER A 104 -9.25 1.27 -5.09
C SER A 104 -9.95 2.12 -4.05
N ALA A 105 -11.14 1.70 -3.61
CA ALA A 105 -11.92 2.42 -2.62
C ALA A 105 -11.16 2.53 -1.28
N GLY A 106 -10.49 1.46 -0.84
CA GLY A 106 -9.65 1.46 0.35
C GLY A 106 -8.44 2.38 0.22
N GLU A 107 -7.80 2.40 -0.94
CA GLU A 107 -6.62 3.24 -1.19
C GLU A 107 -6.97 4.73 -1.18
N LEU A 108 -8.14 5.14 -1.68
CA LEU A 108 -8.61 6.53 -1.57
C LEU A 108 -8.67 7.01 -0.12
N VAL A 109 -9.05 6.12 0.82
CA VAL A 109 -9.05 6.41 2.27
C VAL A 109 -7.63 6.64 2.77
N PHE A 110 -6.66 5.81 2.35
CA PHE A 110 -5.28 5.92 2.80
C PHE A 110 -4.52 7.10 2.21
N GLN A 111 -4.85 7.49 0.97
CA GLN A 111 -4.21 8.62 0.29
C GLN A 111 -4.81 9.97 0.68
N GLU A 112 -5.87 9.99 1.47
CA GLU A 112 -6.57 11.23 1.88
C GLU A 112 -6.95 12.15 0.70
N VAL A 113 -7.29 11.55 -0.43
CA VAL A 113 -7.70 12.30 -1.62
C VAL A 113 -8.87 13.23 -1.27
N PRO A 114 -8.88 14.51 -1.67
CA PRO A 114 -9.97 15.42 -1.34
C PRO A 114 -11.35 14.81 -1.62
N GLY A 115 -12.21 14.76 -0.58
CA GLY A 115 -13.53 14.09 -0.66
C GLY A 115 -13.46 12.55 -0.64
N TRP A 116 -12.37 11.97 -0.14
CA TRP A 116 -12.11 10.53 -0.14
C TRP A 116 -13.23 9.68 0.45
N GLU A 117 -13.91 10.15 1.50
CA GLU A 117 -15.00 9.39 2.14
C GLU A 117 -16.17 9.15 1.17
N GLU A 118 -16.60 10.20 0.49
CA GLU A 118 -17.68 10.10 -0.51
C GLU A 118 -17.21 9.37 -1.77
N LYS A 119 -16.03 9.68 -2.26
CA LYS A 119 -15.44 9.01 -3.43
C LYS A 119 -15.26 7.51 -3.23
N SER A 120 -14.82 7.08 -2.05
CA SER A 120 -14.66 5.64 -1.74
C SER A 120 -15.99 4.91 -1.81
N LYS A 121 -17.07 5.51 -1.29
CA LYS A 121 -18.43 4.95 -1.37
C LYS A 121 -18.92 4.91 -2.83
N GLN A 122 -18.69 5.98 -3.59
CA GLN A 122 -19.05 6.03 -5.01
C GLN A 122 -18.32 4.95 -5.82
N VAL A 123 -17.04 4.72 -5.54
CA VAL A 123 -16.28 3.63 -6.18
C VAL A 123 -16.89 2.27 -5.86
N CYS A 124 -17.28 2.00 -4.60
CA CYS A 124 -17.95 0.76 -4.22
C CYS A 124 -19.26 0.50 -5.01
N ASN A 125 -20.01 1.57 -5.36
CA ASN A 125 -21.22 1.44 -6.17
C ASN A 125 -20.97 0.92 -7.60
N GLY A 126 -19.72 1.01 -8.08
CA GLY A 126 -19.31 0.46 -9.38
C GLY A 126 -19.06 -1.05 -9.37
N ALA A 127 -19.13 -1.72 -8.22
CA ALA A 127 -18.92 -3.16 -8.14
C ALA A 127 -20.16 -3.93 -8.63
N PRO A 128 -20.05 -4.83 -9.62
CA PRO A 128 -21.17 -5.64 -10.11
C PRO A 128 -21.62 -6.67 -9.09
N LYS A 129 -20.68 -7.13 -8.24
CA LYS A 129 -20.89 -8.03 -7.10
C LYS A 129 -20.07 -7.53 -5.91
N GLY A 130 -20.53 -7.85 -4.70
CA GLY A 130 -19.79 -7.50 -3.49
C GLY A 130 -19.84 -6.00 -3.12
N GLN A 131 -20.82 -5.24 -3.63
CA GLN A 131 -21.00 -3.84 -3.26
C GLN A 131 -21.15 -3.66 -1.75
N ASN A 132 -21.97 -4.48 -1.09
CA ASN A 132 -22.16 -4.42 0.36
C ASN A 132 -20.86 -4.71 1.11
N GLU A 133 -20.10 -5.73 0.69
CA GLU A 133 -18.79 -6.05 1.29
C GLU A 133 -17.77 -4.91 1.12
N CYS A 134 -17.81 -4.24 -0.04
CA CYS A 134 -16.99 -3.05 -0.28
C CYS A 134 -17.39 -1.94 0.68
N MET A 135 -18.69 -1.63 0.80
CA MET A 135 -19.21 -0.58 1.69
C MET A 135 -18.85 -0.84 3.15
N GLU A 136 -19.10 -2.07 3.65
CA GLU A 136 -18.73 -2.47 5.01
C GLU A 136 -17.22 -2.33 5.27
N HIS A 137 -16.41 -2.71 4.28
CA HIS A 137 -14.95 -2.54 4.35
C HIS A 137 -14.57 -1.07 4.48
N ILE A 138 -15.15 -0.19 3.65
CA ILE A 138 -14.89 1.26 3.70
C ILE A 138 -15.36 1.88 5.02
N GLU A 139 -16.57 1.55 5.49
CA GLU A 139 -17.07 2.04 6.76
C GLU A 139 -16.14 1.66 7.93
N ARG A 140 -15.62 0.43 7.93
CA ARG A 140 -14.64 -0.01 8.92
C ARG A 140 -13.34 0.78 8.81
N LEU A 141 -12.81 0.97 7.60
CA LEU A 141 -11.59 1.76 7.36
C LEU A 141 -11.76 3.20 7.79
N VAL A 142 -12.88 3.83 7.42
CA VAL A 142 -13.23 5.21 7.84
C VAL A 142 -13.28 5.33 9.37
N LYS A 143 -13.94 4.39 10.03
CA LYS A 143 -14.02 4.36 11.50
C LYS A 143 -12.64 4.19 12.14
N GLU A 144 -11.81 3.33 11.58
CA GLU A 144 -10.44 3.14 12.03
C GLU A 144 -9.58 4.37 11.76
N TYR A 145 -9.75 4.99 10.59
CA TYR A 145 -9.05 6.19 10.20
C TYR A 145 -9.42 7.38 11.11
N LYS A 146 -10.72 7.64 11.32
CA LYS A 146 -11.19 8.70 12.24
C LYS A 146 -10.70 8.49 13.69
N LYS A 147 -10.51 7.23 14.11
CA LYS A 147 -9.87 6.93 15.39
C LYS A 147 -8.38 7.23 15.39
N LYS A 148 -7.69 7.08 14.26
CA LYS A 148 -6.25 7.35 14.12
C LYS A 148 -5.95 8.84 14.06
N THR A 149 -6.76 9.63 13.34
CA THR A 149 -6.60 11.10 13.25
C THR A 149 -6.89 11.82 14.55
N SER A 150 -7.45 11.14 15.56
CA SER A 150 -7.54 11.66 16.93
C SER A 150 -6.21 11.58 17.71
N PHE A 151 -5.13 11.07 17.08
CA PHE A 151 -3.79 11.16 17.64
C PHE A 151 -3.19 12.52 17.31
N ASN A 152 -3.35 13.49 18.20
CA ASN A 152 -2.54 14.68 18.19
C ASN A 152 -1.12 14.29 18.63
N PHE A 153 -0.24 14.02 17.66
CA PHE A 153 1.18 14.10 17.94
C PHE A 153 1.46 15.57 18.26
N ARG A 154 1.82 15.84 19.51
CA ARG A 154 2.21 17.20 19.89
C ARG A 154 3.48 17.59 19.13
N ASP A 155 3.61 18.86 18.84
CA ASP A 155 4.86 19.39 18.29
C ASP A 155 6.01 19.16 19.27
N LEU A 156 7.20 18.87 18.70
CA LEU A 156 8.42 18.75 19.48
C LEU A 156 8.71 20.08 20.16
N LYS A 157 8.84 20.09 21.48
CA LYS A 157 9.22 21.30 22.20
C LYS A 157 10.67 21.65 21.91
N SER A 158 10.97 22.96 21.86
CA SER A 158 12.35 23.42 21.69
C SER A 158 13.24 22.88 22.80
N GLY A 159 14.35 22.20 22.42
CA GLY A 159 15.28 21.58 23.36
C GLY A 159 14.92 20.17 23.82
N GLU A 160 13.80 19.60 23.37
CA GLU A 160 13.42 18.23 23.67
C GLU A 160 14.30 17.23 22.86
N ASP A 161 14.72 16.13 23.48
CA ASP A 161 15.44 15.08 22.77
C ASP A 161 14.50 14.37 21.79
N VAL A 162 14.81 14.48 20.50
CA VAL A 162 14.06 13.87 19.39
C VAL A 162 13.91 12.37 19.58
N ASN A 163 14.96 11.68 20.04
CA ASN A 163 14.94 10.23 20.22
C ASN A 163 13.98 9.82 21.34
N SER A 164 13.98 10.56 22.45
CA SER A 164 13.04 10.33 23.58
C SER A 164 11.60 10.56 23.14
N TYR A 165 11.34 11.68 22.48
CA TYR A 165 10.01 12.00 21.95
C TYR A 165 9.47 10.89 21.02
N ILE A 166 10.30 10.46 20.07
CA ILE A 166 9.89 9.43 19.10
C ILE A 166 9.70 8.08 19.77
N ARG A 167 10.55 7.72 20.71
CA ARG A 167 10.39 6.49 21.48
C ARG A 167 9.04 6.46 22.20
N ASP A 168 8.62 7.57 22.77
CA ASP A 168 7.30 7.69 23.41
C ASP A 168 6.16 7.54 22.40
N GLN A 169 6.30 8.12 21.19
CA GLN A 169 5.29 7.97 20.14
C GLN A 169 5.24 6.53 19.61
N LEU A 170 6.38 5.89 19.39
CA LEU A 170 6.45 4.47 18.98
C LEU A 170 5.84 3.55 20.03
N LYS A 171 6.09 3.82 21.32
CA LYS A 171 5.48 3.11 22.43
C LYS A 171 3.96 3.24 22.43
N ILE A 172 3.43 4.45 22.19
CA ILE A 172 1.98 4.67 22.04
C ILE A 172 1.41 3.84 20.91
N CYS A 173 2.11 3.76 19.77
CA CYS A 173 1.71 2.92 18.64
C CYS A 173 1.71 1.44 19.02
N TYR A 174 2.74 0.97 19.73
CA TYR A 174 2.88 -0.41 20.20
C TYR A 174 1.75 -0.78 21.19
N ASP A 175 1.54 0.03 22.23
CA ASP A 175 0.53 -0.19 23.27
C ASP A 175 -0.90 -0.22 22.70
N LYS A 176 -1.11 0.41 21.54
CA LYS A 176 -2.40 0.43 20.82
C LYS A 176 -2.53 -0.69 19.77
N GLY A 177 -1.67 -1.69 19.82
CA GLY A 177 -1.73 -2.89 18.98
C GLY A 177 -0.91 -2.82 17.69
N GLY A 178 0.13 -1.98 17.65
CA GLY A 178 1.14 -1.99 16.59
C GLY A 178 0.60 -1.76 15.19
N ARG A 179 -0.41 -0.91 15.02
CA ARG A 179 -1.07 -0.69 13.72
C ARG A 179 -0.21 0.14 12.79
N ASP A 180 -0.01 -0.35 11.57
CA ASP A 180 0.85 0.24 10.54
C ASP A 180 0.63 1.75 10.33
N GLY A 181 -0.62 2.21 10.31
CA GLY A 181 -0.92 3.63 10.15
C GLY A 181 -0.41 4.53 11.27
N CYS A 182 -0.24 4.03 12.51
CA CYS A 182 0.33 4.82 13.60
C CYS A 182 1.82 5.04 13.38
N TYR A 183 2.55 4.00 13.05
CA TYR A 183 3.98 4.09 12.74
C TYR A 183 4.25 4.96 11.51
N LYS A 184 3.39 4.86 10.47
CA LYS A 184 3.47 5.72 9.29
C LYS A 184 3.33 7.20 9.68
N GLN A 185 2.36 7.55 10.53
CA GLN A 185 2.20 8.94 10.99
C GLN A 185 3.43 9.44 11.77
N VAL A 186 4.04 8.59 12.60
CA VAL A 186 5.30 8.94 13.27
C VAL A 186 6.41 9.19 12.24
N ALA A 187 6.50 8.34 11.22
CA ALA A 187 7.48 8.49 10.14
C ALA A 187 7.26 9.78 9.33
N ASP A 188 6.01 10.09 8.98
CA ASP A 188 5.65 11.28 8.22
C ASP A 188 5.97 12.57 8.99
N VAL A 189 5.68 12.61 10.30
CA VAL A 189 6.05 13.74 11.17
C VAL A 189 7.56 13.91 11.25
N LEU A 190 8.30 12.82 11.45
CA LEU A 190 9.76 12.87 11.48
C LEU A 190 10.35 13.35 10.16
N TYR A 191 9.88 12.79 9.06
CA TYR A 191 10.35 13.16 7.73
C TYR A 191 10.10 14.63 7.43
N SER A 192 8.90 15.13 7.72
CA SER A 192 8.54 16.53 7.47
C SER A 192 9.35 17.52 8.31
N GLN A 193 9.72 17.14 9.54
CA GLN A 193 10.44 18.02 10.45
C GLN A 193 11.97 17.92 10.33
N PHE A 194 12.52 16.74 10.04
CA PHE A 194 13.95 16.47 10.15
C PHE A 194 14.58 15.91 8.87
N GLY A 195 13.80 15.62 7.86
CA GLY A 195 14.25 15.00 6.63
C GLY A 195 14.62 13.52 6.77
N LEU A 196 14.98 12.90 5.63
CA LEU A 196 15.18 11.44 5.51
C LEU A 196 16.29 10.91 6.40
N ALA A 197 17.48 11.53 6.36
CA ALA A 197 18.65 11.01 7.09
C ALA A 197 18.41 10.90 8.59
N LYS A 198 17.75 11.92 9.19
CA LYS A 198 17.45 11.93 10.63
C LYS A 198 16.33 10.95 10.96
N THR A 199 15.34 10.82 10.11
CA THR A 199 14.26 9.83 10.27
C THR A 199 14.83 8.42 10.31
N LEU A 200 15.71 8.05 9.37
CA LEU A 200 16.36 6.74 9.33
C LEU A 200 17.26 6.49 10.55
N GLU A 201 18.01 7.50 11.01
CA GLU A 201 18.83 7.40 12.21
C GLU A 201 18.00 7.09 13.46
N VAL A 202 16.87 7.80 13.61
CA VAL A 202 15.97 7.61 14.75
C VAL A 202 15.32 6.24 14.72
N PHE A 203 14.86 5.78 13.56
CA PHE A 203 14.29 4.43 13.42
C PHE A 203 15.32 3.36 13.73
N LYS A 204 16.56 3.50 13.23
CA LYS A 204 17.63 2.55 13.51
C LYS A 204 17.96 2.45 15.00
N LYS A 205 17.87 3.55 15.76
CA LYS A 205 18.07 3.56 17.22
C LYS A 205 16.92 2.94 18.01
N ASN A 206 15.77 2.72 17.38
CA ASN A 206 14.56 2.19 18.01
C ASN A 206 14.09 0.88 17.34
N GLU A 207 15.01 0.06 16.86
CA GLU A 207 14.73 -1.20 16.16
C GLU A 207 13.83 -2.15 16.95
N ASP A 208 13.91 -2.14 18.29
CA ASP A 208 13.07 -2.99 19.17
C ASP A 208 11.57 -2.75 18.95
N TYR A 209 11.18 -1.53 18.63
CA TYR A 209 9.78 -1.17 18.31
C TYR A 209 9.46 -1.38 16.83
N LEU A 210 10.47 -1.40 15.97
CA LEU A 210 10.36 -1.63 14.54
C LEU A 210 10.33 -3.12 14.19
N GLU A 211 10.81 -4.02 15.04
CA GLU A 211 10.78 -5.46 14.76
C GLU A 211 9.34 -5.98 14.60
N VAL A 212 8.40 -5.44 15.37
CA VAL A 212 6.97 -5.69 15.21
C VAL A 212 6.45 -5.12 13.88
N TYR A 213 7.05 -4.05 13.40
CA TYR A 213 6.71 -3.32 12.19
C TYR A 213 7.48 -3.79 10.95
N ALA A 214 8.74 -4.19 11.07
CA ALA A 214 9.51 -4.79 9.98
C ALA A 214 8.91 -6.11 9.49
N ARG A 215 8.07 -6.75 10.32
CA ARG A 215 7.19 -7.84 9.90
C ARG A 215 6.00 -7.37 9.05
N CYS A 216 5.67 -6.08 9.08
CA CYS A 216 4.61 -5.49 8.28
C CYS A 216 5.22 -4.78 7.07
N HIS A 217 4.98 -5.31 5.89
CA HIS A 217 5.54 -4.95 4.57
C HIS A 217 5.55 -3.44 4.19
N GLU A 218 4.84 -2.57 4.89
CA GLU A 218 4.61 -1.19 4.46
C GLU A 218 5.75 -0.21 4.74
N VAL A 219 6.55 -0.40 5.81
CA VAL A 219 7.72 0.47 6.04
C VAL A 219 8.85 0.18 5.10
N THR A 220 9.08 -1.09 4.80
CA THR A 220 10.08 -1.46 3.79
C THR A 220 9.74 -0.82 2.44
N HIS A 221 8.45 -0.67 2.14
CA HIS A 221 7.96 0.01 0.95
C HIS A 221 8.09 1.53 1.04
N TYR A 222 7.80 2.11 2.19
CA TYR A 222 7.91 3.54 2.43
C TYR A 222 9.39 3.98 2.44
N LEU A 223 10.23 3.27 3.15
CA LEU A 223 11.66 3.52 3.21
C LEU A 223 12.34 3.30 1.85
N SER A 224 11.90 2.31 1.07
CA SER A 224 12.41 2.11 -0.29
C SER A 224 11.95 3.21 -1.26
N ARG A 225 10.76 3.78 -1.12
CA ARG A 225 10.35 4.97 -1.88
C ARG A 225 11.21 6.19 -1.55
N LEU A 226 11.51 6.41 -0.27
CA LEU A 226 12.36 7.51 0.17
C LEU A 226 13.82 7.38 -0.34
N GLU A 227 14.34 6.15 -0.51
CA GLU A 227 15.66 5.91 -1.13
C GLU A 227 15.67 6.15 -2.65
N TYR A 228 14.50 6.19 -3.31
CA TYR A 228 14.41 6.40 -4.77
C TYR A 228 14.24 7.87 -5.17
N ASP A 229 13.80 8.73 -4.27
CA ASP A 229 13.59 10.16 -4.52
C ASP A 229 14.83 11.02 -4.19
N THR A 230 15.94 10.37 -3.78
CA THR A 230 17.26 10.97 -3.58
C THR A 230 18.28 10.45 -4.59
#